data_407a1e86af44e7c34ca3ea54a26994d9
#
_entry.id   407a1e86af44e7c34ca3ea54a26994d9
#
_cell.length_a   1.000
_cell.length_b   1.000
_cell.length_c   1.000
_cell.angle_alpha   90.00
_cell.angle_beta   90.00
_cell.angle_gamma   90.00
#
_symmetry.space_group_name_H-M   'P 1'
#
loop_
_entity.id
_entity.type
_entity.pdbx_description
1 polymer ?
#
loop_
_entity_poly.entity_id
_entity_poly.type
_entity_poly.pdbx_seq_one_letter_code
_entity_poly.pdbx_strand_id
1 'polypeptide(L)'
;MVACDVVSSPPAPQKPSYAVRLLLPFIRLLSRDPRVPREVLDPILAIDPDERFPIPQVHELLEGALVMTGDVDLGLKAAREIVRGEYGAVEYAARSAATWGESVQVVARYLGLLNDALRFDMKVEGDRALIQLDSTVAMPRAAADFCSAAFHVSDMYFWPPEFAPKYEVWFTHERPESIVEYERTFEGGQTQFGMAWSGFVVPAEYLSMPVPSADPQLHALIRKHADAMLADLPRAQSLTERVRDLLAKELCGGTPTARHIARKVSMSERSLARYLHEEGTTFSALLEDL
;
A
#
# COMPACT_ATOMS: atom_id res chain seq x y z
N MET A 1 37.20 31.81 -3.12
CA MET A 1 37.11 30.95 -1.94
C MET A 1 35.65 30.61 -1.77
N VAL A 2 35.19 29.51 -2.43
CA VAL A 2 33.80 29.04 -2.45
C VAL A 2 33.66 28.06 -1.31
N ALA A 3 32.78 28.37 -0.39
CA ALA A 3 32.47 27.51 0.75
C ALA A 3 31.88 26.17 0.24
N CYS A 4 32.58 25.07 0.52
CA CYS A 4 32.07 23.74 0.37
C CYS A 4 31.02 23.49 1.48
N ASP A 5 29.76 23.56 1.14
CA ASP A 5 28.69 23.17 2.05
C ASP A 5 28.82 21.70 2.42
N VAL A 6 28.61 21.43 3.70
CA VAL A 6 28.65 20.12 4.32
C VAL A 6 27.69 19.18 3.62
N VAL A 7 28.23 18.25 2.84
CA VAL A 7 27.44 17.20 2.19
C VAL A 7 26.94 16.24 3.27
N SER A 8 25.68 16.39 3.66
CA SER A 8 24.97 15.36 4.45
C SER A 8 24.96 14.05 3.65
N SER A 9 25.28 12.95 4.32
CA SER A 9 25.20 11.61 3.72
C SER A 9 23.83 11.42 3.08
N PRO A 10 23.75 10.83 1.85
CA PRO A 10 22.47 10.57 1.21
C PRO A 10 21.62 9.67 2.14
N PRO A 11 20.31 9.93 2.25
CA PRO A 11 19.43 9.09 3.03
C PRO A 11 19.56 7.64 2.57
N ALA A 12 19.54 6.70 3.50
CA ALA A 12 19.49 5.27 3.21
C ALA A 12 18.29 4.97 2.32
N PRO A 13 18.33 3.91 1.46
CA PRO A 13 17.20 3.54 0.63
C PRO A 13 15.97 3.38 1.51
N GLN A 14 14.95 4.16 1.23
CA GLN A 14 13.72 4.04 1.99
C GLN A 14 13.12 2.67 1.74
N LYS A 15 13.01 1.89 2.82
CA LYS A 15 12.28 0.62 2.81
C LYS A 15 10.80 0.92 2.57
N PRO A 16 10.05 0.04 1.88
CA PRO A 16 8.61 0.17 1.74
C PRO A 16 7.95 0.49 3.08
N SER A 17 6.96 1.38 3.07
CA SER A 17 6.41 1.97 4.28
C SER A 17 4.88 2.05 4.27
N TYR A 18 4.30 2.07 5.46
CA TYR A 18 2.89 2.30 5.75
C TYR A 18 2.67 3.73 6.25
N ALA A 19 1.56 4.36 5.90
CA ALA A 19 1.06 5.50 6.66
C ALA A 19 0.51 5.01 8.01
N VAL A 20 0.82 5.73 9.10
CA VAL A 20 0.38 5.37 10.46
C VAL A 20 -1.13 5.22 10.55
N ARG A 21 -1.90 5.98 9.76
CA ARG A 21 -3.36 5.87 9.69
C ARG A 21 -3.89 4.45 9.40
N LEU A 22 -3.13 3.62 8.69
CA LEU A 22 -3.49 2.21 8.47
C LEU A 22 -3.37 1.35 9.74
N LEU A 23 -2.66 1.81 10.77
CA LEU A 23 -2.53 1.12 12.05
C LEU A 23 -3.65 1.50 13.04
N LEU A 24 -4.31 2.65 12.84
CA LEU A 24 -5.34 3.15 13.77
C LEU A 24 -6.47 2.16 14.02
N PRO A 25 -7.00 1.42 13.01
CA PRO A 25 -7.99 0.38 13.25
C PRO A 25 -7.49 -0.75 14.18
N PHE A 26 -6.25 -1.19 14.00
CA PHE A 26 -5.62 -2.18 14.88
C PHE A 26 -5.48 -1.65 16.31
N ILE A 27 -5.05 -0.41 16.45
CA ILE A 27 -4.89 0.21 17.78
C ILE A 27 -6.23 0.34 18.49
N ARG A 28 -7.31 0.74 17.80
CA ARG A 28 -8.65 0.79 18.37
C ARG A 28 -9.13 -0.58 18.84
N LEU A 29 -8.91 -1.62 18.05
CA LEU A 29 -9.24 -2.99 18.42
C LEU A 29 -8.43 -3.43 19.65
N LEU A 30 -7.09 -3.30 19.58
CA LEU A 30 -6.17 -3.76 20.60
C LEU A 30 -6.29 -2.99 21.92
N SER A 31 -6.68 -1.71 21.88
CA SER A 31 -6.90 -0.91 23.11
C SER A 31 -8.03 -1.41 24.01
N ARG A 32 -8.91 -2.29 23.48
CA ARG A 32 -9.99 -2.93 24.22
C ARG A 32 -9.61 -4.30 24.78
N ASP A 33 -8.44 -4.83 24.37
CA ASP A 33 -7.96 -6.12 24.84
C ASP A 33 -7.07 -5.94 26.08
N PRO A 34 -7.45 -6.48 27.25
CA PRO A 34 -6.69 -6.31 28.47
C PRO A 34 -5.30 -6.99 28.46
N ARG A 35 -5.05 -7.86 27.49
CA ARG A 35 -3.75 -8.52 27.30
C ARG A 35 -2.71 -7.62 26.65
N VAL A 36 -3.15 -6.51 26.02
CA VAL A 36 -2.26 -5.56 25.32
C VAL A 36 -2.03 -4.34 26.22
N PRO A 37 -0.81 -4.16 26.75
CA PRO A 37 -0.47 -3.01 27.58
C PRO A 37 -0.58 -1.69 26.78
N ARG A 38 -1.12 -0.64 27.41
CA ARG A 38 -1.25 0.67 26.78
C ARG A 38 0.10 1.26 26.41
N GLU A 39 1.14 0.97 27.17
CA GLU A 39 2.50 1.42 26.92
C GLU A 39 3.04 0.98 25.55
N VAL A 40 2.46 -0.07 24.95
CA VAL A 40 2.78 -0.54 23.59
C VAL A 40 2.06 0.30 22.52
N LEU A 41 0.85 0.78 22.81
CA LEU A 41 -0.01 1.48 21.86
C LEU A 41 0.17 3.00 21.89
N ASP A 42 0.36 3.57 23.09
CA ASP A 42 0.44 5.03 23.30
C ASP A 42 1.54 5.71 22.45
N PRO A 43 2.73 5.14 22.27
CA PRO A 43 3.75 5.72 21.40
C PRO A 43 3.31 5.85 19.93
N ILE A 44 2.51 4.89 19.43
CA ILE A 44 2.02 4.89 18.05
C ILE A 44 0.90 5.92 17.89
N LEU A 45 0.03 6.05 18.91
CA LEU A 45 -1.05 7.05 18.93
C LEU A 45 -0.54 8.48 18.96
N ALA A 46 0.69 8.71 19.42
CA ALA A 46 1.32 10.03 19.46
C ALA A 46 1.92 10.46 18.11
N ILE A 47 1.99 9.55 17.14
CA ILE A 47 2.57 9.81 15.81
C ILE A 47 1.51 10.44 14.90
N ASP A 48 1.94 11.37 14.02
CA ASP A 48 1.05 11.93 13.01
C ASP A 48 0.50 10.81 12.10
N PRO A 49 -0.81 10.75 11.85
CA PRO A 49 -1.41 9.73 11.00
C PRO A 49 -0.84 9.64 9.58
N ASP A 50 -0.27 10.72 9.06
CA ASP A 50 0.36 10.76 7.73
C ASP A 50 1.85 10.41 7.76
N GLU A 51 2.44 10.26 8.93
CA GLU A 51 3.82 9.79 9.06
C GLU A 51 3.96 8.34 8.58
N ARG A 52 5.17 8.01 8.11
CA ARG A 52 5.46 6.73 7.44
C ARG A 52 6.24 5.80 8.35
N PHE A 53 5.76 4.55 8.46
CA PHE A 53 6.41 3.48 9.22
C PHE A 53 6.96 2.41 8.27
N PRO A 54 8.20 1.94 8.46
CA PRO A 54 8.76 0.84 7.66
C PRO A 54 7.91 -0.43 7.79
N ILE A 55 7.57 -1.06 6.67
CA ILE A 55 6.72 -2.26 6.63
C ILE A 55 7.23 -3.39 7.54
N PRO A 56 8.54 -3.72 7.59
CA PRO A 56 9.01 -4.77 8.50
C PRO A 56 8.67 -4.50 9.97
N GLN A 57 8.74 -3.25 10.43
CA GLN A 57 8.37 -2.88 11.81
C GLN A 57 6.87 -3.04 12.04
N VAL A 58 6.05 -2.71 11.05
CA VAL A 58 4.59 -2.93 11.12
C VAL A 58 4.28 -4.43 11.22
N HIS A 59 4.95 -5.26 10.42
CA HIS A 59 4.77 -6.71 10.48
C HIS A 59 5.18 -7.28 11.84
N GLU A 60 6.30 -6.83 12.41
CA GLU A 60 6.73 -7.19 13.77
C GLU A 60 5.67 -6.79 14.83
N LEU A 61 5.07 -5.61 14.71
CA LEU A 61 3.98 -5.17 15.59
C LEU A 61 2.74 -6.07 15.47
N LEU A 62 2.35 -6.44 14.26
CA LEU A 62 1.21 -7.33 14.02
C LEU A 62 1.47 -8.75 14.54
N GLU A 63 2.67 -9.28 14.35
CA GLU A 63 3.09 -10.57 14.91
C GLU A 63 3.10 -10.53 16.45
N GLY A 64 3.62 -9.46 17.04
CA GLY A 64 3.58 -9.22 18.48
C GLY A 64 2.15 -9.17 19.01
N ALA A 65 1.25 -8.48 18.34
CA ALA A 65 -0.17 -8.42 18.68
C ALA A 65 -0.84 -9.80 18.60
N LEU A 66 -0.51 -10.59 17.56
CA LEU A 66 -0.98 -11.97 17.41
C LEU A 66 -0.51 -12.85 18.58
N VAL A 67 0.75 -12.75 18.96
CA VAL A 67 1.30 -13.53 20.11
C VAL A 67 0.63 -13.12 21.41
N MET A 68 0.42 -11.83 21.66
CA MET A 68 -0.22 -11.35 22.89
C MET A 68 -1.70 -11.74 22.99
N THR A 69 -2.43 -11.65 21.88
CA THR A 69 -3.88 -11.85 21.87
C THR A 69 -4.29 -13.27 21.50
N GLY A 70 -3.45 -14.01 20.80
CA GLY A 70 -3.83 -15.30 20.19
C GLY A 70 -4.92 -15.16 19.11
N ASP A 71 -5.23 -13.95 18.67
CA ASP A 71 -6.33 -13.68 17.74
C ASP A 71 -5.85 -13.79 16.29
N VAL A 72 -6.08 -14.94 15.68
CA VAL A 72 -5.67 -15.24 14.29
C VAL A 72 -6.45 -14.43 13.24
N ASP A 73 -7.57 -13.84 13.60
CA ASP A 73 -8.43 -13.05 12.73
C ASP A 73 -8.31 -11.53 12.97
N LEU A 74 -7.19 -11.14 13.61
CA LEU A 74 -6.90 -9.75 13.99
C LEU A 74 -7.07 -8.76 12.81
N GLY A 75 -6.63 -9.13 11.61
CA GLY A 75 -6.74 -8.28 10.41
C GLY A 75 -8.19 -8.00 10.01
N LEU A 76 -9.01 -9.04 9.96
CA LEU A 76 -10.45 -8.93 9.63
C LEU A 76 -11.20 -8.08 10.67
N LYS A 77 -10.92 -8.31 11.95
CA LYS A 77 -11.55 -7.57 13.06
C LYS A 77 -11.12 -6.10 13.06
N ALA A 78 -9.83 -5.84 12.83
CA ALA A 78 -9.31 -4.47 12.73
C ALA A 78 -9.96 -3.69 11.59
N ALA A 79 -10.18 -4.31 10.44
CA ALA A 79 -10.83 -3.64 9.31
C ALA A 79 -12.25 -3.11 9.66
N ARG A 80 -12.98 -3.78 10.55
CA ARG A 80 -14.29 -3.30 11.02
C ARG A 80 -14.21 -2.12 11.99
N GLU A 81 -13.02 -1.80 12.49
CA GLU A 81 -12.77 -0.60 13.30
C GLU A 81 -12.43 0.64 12.45
N ILE A 82 -12.40 0.52 11.12
CA ILE A 82 -12.16 1.65 10.22
C ILE A 82 -13.30 2.66 10.39
N VAL A 83 -12.93 3.91 10.58
CA VAL A 83 -13.88 5.02 10.65
C VAL A 83 -13.84 5.82 9.35
N ARG A 84 -15.00 6.36 8.97
CA ARG A 84 -15.18 7.14 7.75
C ARG A 84 -14.26 8.36 7.74
N GLY A 85 -13.53 8.58 6.65
CA GLY A 85 -12.57 9.67 6.48
C GLY A 85 -11.16 9.33 6.96
N GLU A 86 -10.93 8.15 7.51
CA GLU A 86 -9.66 7.76 8.09
C GLU A 86 -8.53 7.68 7.05
N TYR A 87 -8.86 7.31 5.82
CA TYR A 87 -7.88 7.22 4.73
C TYR A 87 -7.68 8.55 3.97
N GLY A 88 -8.23 9.65 4.50
CA GLY A 88 -7.94 11.01 4.04
C GLY A 88 -8.22 11.22 2.55
N ALA A 89 -7.24 11.81 1.85
CA ALA A 89 -7.39 12.15 0.43
C ALA A 89 -7.74 10.97 -0.47
N VAL A 90 -7.23 9.76 -0.17
CA VAL A 90 -7.53 8.55 -0.95
C VAL A 90 -9.02 8.21 -0.88
N GLU A 91 -9.58 8.18 0.34
CA GLU A 91 -11.00 7.87 0.56
C GLU A 91 -11.91 8.95 -0.04
N TYR A 92 -11.61 10.22 0.22
CA TYR A 92 -12.45 11.30 -0.30
C TYR A 92 -12.40 11.40 -1.82
N ALA A 93 -11.25 11.15 -2.46
CA ALA A 93 -11.15 11.08 -3.91
C ALA A 93 -11.96 9.91 -4.48
N ALA A 94 -11.88 8.73 -3.87
CA ALA A 94 -12.65 7.56 -4.29
C ALA A 94 -14.16 7.82 -4.17
N ARG A 95 -14.60 8.38 -3.05
CA ARG A 95 -16.03 8.64 -2.77
C ARG A 95 -16.65 9.75 -3.60
N SER A 96 -15.86 10.67 -4.13
CA SER A 96 -16.34 11.74 -5.01
C SER A 96 -16.32 11.37 -6.50
N ALA A 97 -15.83 10.19 -6.86
CA ALA A 97 -15.79 9.68 -8.21
C ALA A 97 -17.20 9.50 -8.80
N ALA A 98 -17.34 9.57 -10.12
CA ALA A 98 -18.64 9.47 -10.77
C ALA A 98 -19.19 8.04 -10.73
N THR A 99 -18.33 7.03 -10.93
CA THR A 99 -18.69 5.62 -10.95
C THR A 99 -17.82 4.80 -10.00
N TRP A 100 -18.31 3.62 -9.64
CA TRP A 100 -17.54 2.69 -8.82
C TRP A 100 -16.23 2.27 -9.49
N GLY A 101 -16.23 2.01 -10.80
CA GLY A 101 -15.00 1.71 -11.55
C GLY A 101 -13.97 2.84 -11.47
N GLU A 102 -14.41 4.11 -11.56
CA GLU A 102 -13.53 5.26 -11.35
C GLU A 102 -13.03 5.33 -9.90
N SER A 103 -13.87 5.03 -8.91
CA SER A 103 -13.49 4.94 -7.50
C SER A 103 -12.36 3.92 -7.29
N VAL A 104 -12.47 2.70 -7.85
CA VAL A 104 -11.43 1.68 -7.79
C VAL A 104 -10.12 2.16 -8.45
N GLN A 105 -10.20 2.81 -9.61
CA GLN A 105 -9.02 3.38 -10.29
C GLN A 105 -8.34 4.48 -9.45
N VAL A 106 -9.14 5.30 -8.76
CA VAL A 106 -8.63 6.32 -7.83
C VAL A 106 -7.88 5.67 -6.66
N VAL A 107 -8.45 4.62 -6.06
CA VAL A 107 -7.76 3.87 -5.01
C VAL A 107 -6.45 3.29 -5.56
N ALA A 108 -6.47 2.63 -6.72
CA ALA A 108 -5.27 2.07 -7.35
C ALA A 108 -4.18 3.13 -7.56
N ARG A 109 -4.56 4.33 -8.02
CA ARG A 109 -3.63 5.44 -8.27
C ARG A 109 -2.99 5.97 -6.98
N TYR A 110 -3.77 6.14 -5.92
CA TYR A 110 -3.34 6.83 -4.70
C TYR A 110 -3.01 5.89 -3.54
N LEU A 111 -3.08 4.57 -3.74
CA LEU A 111 -2.79 3.58 -2.70
C LEU A 111 -1.39 3.75 -2.09
N GLY A 112 -0.42 4.22 -2.89
CA GLY A 112 0.92 4.55 -2.43
C GLY A 112 0.97 5.60 -1.31
N LEU A 113 -0.05 6.46 -1.19
CA LEU A 113 -0.17 7.40 -0.05
C LEU A 113 -0.38 6.65 1.28
N LEU A 114 -0.99 5.48 1.24
CA LEU A 114 -1.29 4.65 2.41
C LEU A 114 -0.23 3.55 2.61
N ASN A 115 0.12 2.85 1.54
CA ASN A 115 1.06 1.74 1.55
C ASN A 115 1.78 1.66 0.20
N ASP A 116 3.07 1.95 0.18
CA ASP A 116 3.85 2.01 -1.06
C ASP A 116 4.29 0.64 -1.60
N ALA A 117 4.06 -0.44 -0.84
CA ALA A 117 4.27 -1.80 -1.32
C ALA A 117 3.05 -2.42 -2.00
N LEU A 118 1.85 -1.87 -1.79
CA LEU A 118 0.63 -2.41 -2.38
C LEU A 118 0.37 -1.84 -3.77
N ARG A 119 -0.23 -2.69 -4.60
CA ARG A 119 -0.72 -2.36 -5.93
C ARG A 119 -2.11 -2.95 -6.13
N PHE A 120 -3.00 -2.17 -6.72
CA PHE A 120 -4.25 -2.65 -7.28
C PHE A 120 -4.16 -2.65 -8.81
N ASP A 121 -4.51 -3.77 -9.42
CA ASP A 121 -4.68 -3.89 -10.86
C ASP A 121 -6.13 -4.31 -11.15
N MET A 122 -6.75 -3.65 -12.12
CA MET A 122 -8.13 -3.93 -12.50
C MET A 122 -8.20 -4.35 -13.96
N LYS A 123 -8.76 -5.52 -14.23
CA LYS A 123 -8.97 -6.08 -15.56
C LYS A 123 -10.42 -6.48 -15.75
N VAL A 124 -10.92 -6.34 -16.98
CA VAL A 124 -12.25 -6.82 -17.35
C VAL A 124 -12.09 -8.02 -18.28
N GLU A 125 -12.68 -9.14 -17.89
CA GLU A 125 -12.68 -10.40 -18.65
C GLU A 125 -14.13 -10.89 -18.83
N GLY A 126 -14.67 -10.66 -20.02
CA GLY A 126 -16.09 -10.97 -20.32
C GLY A 126 -17.04 -10.13 -19.48
N ASP A 127 -17.86 -10.79 -18.69
CA ASP A 127 -18.84 -10.18 -17.78
C ASP A 127 -18.30 -9.95 -16.35
N ARG A 128 -17.01 -10.22 -16.12
CA ARG A 128 -16.36 -10.12 -14.81
C ARG A 128 -15.29 -9.02 -14.80
N ALA A 129 -15.22 -8.30 -13.72
CA ALA A 129 -14.10 -7.42 -13.39
C ALA A 129 -13.27 -8.07 -12.28
N LEU A 130 -11.97 -8.16 -12.49
CA LEU A 130 -10.99 -8.70 -11.57
C LEU A 130 -10.20 -7.53 -10.98
N ILE A 131 -10.24 -7.39 -9.66
CA ILE A 131 -9.50 -6.37 -8.91
C ILE A 131 -8.42 -7.11 -8.11
N GLN A 132 -7.22 -7.16 -8.66
CA GLN A 132 -6.07 -7.87 -8.06
C GLN A 132 -5.37 -6.97 -7.06
N LEU A 133 -5.03 -7.54 -5.91
CA LEU A 133 -4.23 -6.91 -4.87
C LEU A 133 -2.88 -7.62 -4.80
N ASP A 134 -1.83 -6.92 -5.19
CA ASP A 134 -0.47 -7.40 -5.16
C ASP A 134 0.38 -6.61 -4.16
N SER A 135 1.42 -7.27 -3.62
CA SER A 135 2.38 -6.61 -2.76
C SER A 135 3.82 -6.91 -3.21
N THR A 136 4.65 -5.88 -3.22
CA THR A 136 6.08 -6.01 -3.52
C THR A 136 6.89 -6.64 -2.37
N VAL A 137 6.26 -6.85 -1.21
CA VAL A 137 6.83 -7.52 -0.04
C VAL A 137 5.89 -8.62 0.44
N ALA A 138 6.45 -9.68 1.02
CA ALA A 138 5.64 -10.72 1.65
C ALA A 138 4.82 -10.12 2.80
N MET A 139 3.53 -10.46 2.85
CA MET A 139 2.61 -9.98 3.89
C MET A 139 2.27 -11.14 4.85
N PRO A 140 2.32 -10.92 6.17
CA PRO A 140 1.68 -11.82 7.12
C PRO A 140 0.17 -11.93 6.82
N ARG A 141 -0.43 -13.08 7.16
CA ARG A 141 -1.87 -13.30 6.94
C ARG A 141 -2.73 -12.16 7.49
N ALA A 142 -2.47 -11.69 8.71
CA ALA A 142 -3.22 -10.59 9.32
C ALA A 142 -3.18 -9.30 8.48
N ALA A 143 -2.05 -9.00 7.83
CA ALA A 143 -1.92 -7.83 6.95
C ALA A 143 -2.67 -8.04 5.62
N ALA A 144 -2.60 -9.24 5.02
CA ALA A 144 -3.31 -9.58 3.79
C ALA A 144 -4.83 -9.55 4.00
N ASP A 145 -5.29 -10.16 5.09
CA ASP A 145 -6.71 -10.14 5.50
C ASP A 145 -7.20 -8.71 5.73
N PHE A 146 -6.41 -7.90 6.44
CA PHE A 146 -6.74 -6.49 6.67
C PHE A 146 -6.86 -5.70 5.37
N CYS A 147 -5.92 -5.85 4.44
CA CYS A 147 -5.95 -5.09 3.19
C CYS A 147 -7.21 -5.39 2.37
N SER A 148 -7.59 -6.66 2.24
CA SER A 148 -8.81 -7.07 1.54
C SER A 148 -10.07 -6.60 2.28
N ALA A 149 -10.10 -6.79 3.60
CA ALA A 149 -11.23 -6.38 4.43
C ALA A 149 -11.38 -4.84 4.48
N ALA A 150 -10.28 -4.09 4.56
CA ALA A 150 -10.29 -2.63 4.56
C ALA A 150 -10.84 -2.06 3.25
N PHE A 151 -10.45 -2.64 2.11
CA PHE A 151 -11.03 -2.26 0.82
C PHE A 151 -12.53 -2.51 0.82
N HIS A 152 -12.98 -3.72 1.20
CA HIS A 152 -14.39 -4.09 1.22
C HIS A 152 -15.21 -3.20 2.17
N VAL A 153 -14.78 -3.04 3.42
CA VAL A 153 -15.50 -2.22 4.42
C VAL A 153 -15.59 -0.76 3.97
N SER A 154 -14.52 -0.20 3.41
CA SER A 154 -14.53 1.17 2.87
C SER A 154 -15.46 1.30 1.67
N ASP A 155 -15.54 0.27 0.82
CA ASP A 155 -16.40 0.23 -0.35
C ASP A 155 -17.88 0.11 0.03
N MET A 156 -18.23 -0.66 1.08
CA MET A 156 -19.61 -0.80 1.55
C MET A 156 -20.25 0.53 1.98
N TYR A 157 -19.47 1.54 2.32
CA TYR A 157 -19.99 2.89 2.59
C TYR A 157 -20.57 3.61 1.35
N PHE A 158 -20.28 3.10 0.16
CA PHE A 158 -20.77 3.71 -1.09
C PHE A 158 -22.12 3.15 -1.54
N TRP A 159 -22.51 1.98 -1.04
CA TRP A 159 -23.68 1.27 -1.50
C TRP A 159 -24.91 1.57 -0.65
N PRO A 160 -26.10 1.65 -1.26
CA PRO A 160 -27.34 1.71 -0.49
C PRO A 160 -27.48 0.46 0.40
N PRO A 161 -28.07 0.57 1.60
CA PRO A 161 -28.21 -0.56 2.53
C PRO A 161 -28.97 -1.78 1.93
N GLU A 162 -29.85 -1.52 0.95
CA GLU A 162 -30.60 -2.54 0.24
C GLU A 162 -29.79 -3.23 -0.89
N PHE A 163 -28.62 -2.70 -1.22
CA PHE A 163 -27.75 -3.30 -2.22
C PHE A 163 -27.01 -4.50 -1.64
N ALA A 164 -27.30 -5.69 -2.20
CA ALA A 164 -26.62 -6.93 -1.84
C ALA A 164 -25.70 -7.34 -3.00
N PRO A 165 -24.46 -6.87 -3.02
CA PRO A 165 -23.55 -7.17 -4.13
C PRO A 165 -23.20 -8.65 -4.17
N LYS A 166 -23.15 -9.22 -5.37
CA LYS A 166 -22.61 -10.56 -5.61
C LYS A 166 -21.14 -10.39 -5.99
N TYR A 167 -20.23 -11.00 -5.24
CA TYR A 167 -18.80 -10.92 -5.50
C TYR A 167 -18.07 -12.13 -4.89
N GLU A 168 -16.87 -12.35 -5.37
CA GLU A 168 -15.96 -13.31 -4.77
C GLU A 168 -14.77 -12.55 -4.19
N VAL A 169 -14.28 -13.02 -3.05
CA VAL A 169 -13.02 -12.55 -2.45
C VAL A 169 -12.03 -13.69 -2.48
N TRP A 170 -10.90 -13.48 -3.12
CA TRP A 170 -9.86 -14.47 -3.30
C TRP A 170 -8.66 -14.18 -2.41
N PHE A 171 -8.11 -15.24 -1.80
CA PHE A 171 -6.92 -15.19 -0.97
C PHE A 171 -5.88 -16.19 -1.46
N THR A 172 -4.61 -15.78 -1.51
CA THR A 172 -3.49 -16.67 -1.87
C THR A 172 -3.11 -17.63 -0.75
N HIS A 173 -3.37 -17.26 0.50
CA HIS A 173 -3.07 -18.14 1.64
C HIS A 173 -4.04 -19.33 1.71
N GLU A 174 -3.63 -20.37 2.44
CA GLU A 174 -4.44 -21.55 2.67
C GLU A 174 -5.71 -21.22 3.46
N ARG A 175 -6.74 -22.08 3.30
CA ARG A 175 -7.99 -21.95 4.03
C ARG A 175 -7.74 -22.10 5.53
N PRO A 176 -8.15 -21.11 6.35
CA PRO A 176 -8.06 -21.22 7.82
C PRO A 176 -8.96 -22.33 8.37
N GLU A 177 -8.65 -22.80 9.60
CA GLU A 177 -9.52 -23.75 10.32
C GLU A 177 -10.93 -23.21 10.53
N SER A 178 -11.05 -21.92 10.86
CA SER A 178 -12.32 -21.21 10.97
C SER A 178 -12.41 -20.09 9.96
N ILE A 179 -13.55 -19.98 9.28
CA ILE A 179 -13.86 -18.90 8.32
C ILE A 179 -14.98 -17.98 8.80
N VAL A 180 -15.42 -18.12 10.04
CA VAL A 180 -16.56 -17.36 10.60
C VAL A 180 -16.34 -15.85 10.50
N GLU A 181 -15.11 -15.37 10.78
CA GLU A 181 -14.81 -13.94 10.65
C GLU A 181 -14.73 -13.47 9.20
N TYR A 182 -14.36 -14.34 8.25
CA TYR A 182 -14.44 -14.04 6.81
C TYR A 182 -15.89 -13.90 6.36
N GLU A 183 -16.76 -14.86 6.70
CA GLU A 183 -18.19 -14.81 6.37
C GLU A 183 -18.86 -13.58 6.96
N ARG A 184 -18.46 -13.20 8.18
CA ARG A 184 -18.97 -12.00 8.85
C ARG A 184 -18.44 -10.70 8.19
N THR A 185 -17.18 -10.69 7.78
CA THR A 185 -16.54 -9.48 7.19
C THR A 185 -17.00 -9.25 5.76
N PHE A 186 -17.14 -10.34 4.98
CA PHE A 186 -17.50 -10.32 3.56
C PHE A 186 -18.93 -10.83 3.35
N GLU A 187 -19.86 -10.33 4.18
CA GLU A 187 -21.26 -10.74 4.09
C GLU A 187 -21.81 -10.54 2.68
N GLY A 188 -22.45 -11.59 2.14
CA GLY A 188 -22.95 -11.62 0.76
C GLY A 188 -21.92 -12.00 -0.31
N GLY A 189 -20.63 -12.01 0.00
CA GLY A 189 -19.54 -12.47 -0.85
C GLY A 189 -19.19 -13.95 -0.66
N GLN A 190 -18.51 -14.53 -1.66
CA GLN A 190 -17.95 -15.88 -1.57
C GLN A 190 -16.44 -15.80 -1.37
N THR A 191 -15.94 -16.28 -0.21
CA THR A 191 -14.50 -16.33 0.05
C THR A 191 -13.86 -17.60 -0.52
N GLN A 192 -12.75 -17.46 -1.23
CA GLN A 192 -11.95 -18.55 -1.79
C GLN A 192 -10.48 -18.43 -1.36
N PHE A 193 -9.86 -19.59 -1.07
CA PHE A 193 -8.51 -19.66 -0.54
C PHE A 193 -7.60 -20.50 -1.44
N GLY A 194 -6.27 -20.32 -1.33
CA GLY A 194 -5.31 -21.01 -2.16
C GLY A 194 -5.33 -20.57 -3.62
N MET A 195 -5.80 -19.36 -3.87
CA MET A 195 -5.91 -18.79 -5.21
C MET A 195 -4.56 -18.27 -5.72
N ALA A 196 -4.44 -18.10 -7.04
CA ALA A 196 -3.20 -17.62 -7.66
C ALA A 196 -2.86 -16.16 -7.30
N TRP A 197 -3.85 -15.36 -6.91
CA TRP A 197 -3.74 -13.96 -6.50
C TRP A 197 -4.82 -13.62 -5.47
N SER A 198 -4.62 -12.55 -4.72
CA SER A 198 -5.61 -12.03 -3.77
C SER A 198 -6.38 -10.85 -4.35
N GLY A 199 -7.66 -10.68 -3.98
CA GLY A 199 -8.47 -9.56 -4.39
C GLY A 199 -9.93 -9.91 -4.61
N PHE A 200 -10.59 -9.23 -5.57
CA PHE A 200 -12.04 -9.33 -5.76
C PHE A 200 -12.39 -9.69 -7.21
N VAL A 201 -13.44 -10.47 -7.36
CA VAL A 201 -14.08 -10.75 -8.63
C VAL A 201 -15.54 -10.32 -8.53
N VAL A 202 -15.94 -9.39 -9.40
CA VAL A 202 -17.29 -8.79 -9.39
C VAL A 202 -17.88 -8.79 -10.79
N PRO A 203 -19.21 -8.70 -10.96
CA PRO A 203 -19.82 -8.42 -12.25
C PRO A 203 -19.26 -7.13 -12.87
N ALA A 204 -18.89 -7.17 -14.16
CA ALA A 204 -18.31 -6.00 -14.84
C ALA A 204 -19.28 -4.80 -14.89
N GLU A 205 -20.58 -5.05 -14.87
CA GLU A 205 -21.63 -4.02 -14.83
C GLU A 205 -21.51 -3.11 -13.59
N TYR A 206 -20.95 -3.61 -12.47
CA TYR A 206 -20.76 -2.81 -11.26
C TYR A 206 -19.81 -1.63 -11.49
N LEU A 207 -18.86 -1.75 -12.42
CA LEU A 207 -17.92 -0.67 -12.73
C LEU A 207 -18.63 0.62 -13.21
N SER A 208 -19.80 0.49 -13.83
CA SER A 208 -20.58 1.62 -14.33
C SER A 208 -21.61 2.16 -13.33
N MET A 209 -21.76 1.52 -12.17
CA MET A 209 -22.71 1.98 -11.15
C MET A 209 -22.30 3.34 -10.59
N PRO A 210 -23.26 4.28 -10.48
CA PRO A 210 -22.96 5.61 -9.97
C PRO A 210 -22.64 5.56 -8.47
N VAL A 211 -21.62 6.31 -8.03
CA VAL A 211 -21.34 6.51 -6.62
C VAL A 211 -22.35 7.51 -6.04
N PRO A 212 -23.13 7.17 -4.99
CA PRO A 212 -24.15 8.07 -4.45
C PRO A 212 -23.63 9.42 -3.96
N SER A 213 -22.36 9.47 -3.54
CA SER A 213 -21.69 10.69 -3.08
C SER A 213 -20.84 11.39 -4.17
N ALA A 214 -21.08 11.06 -5.45
CA ALA A 214 -20.34 11.65 -6.57
C ALA A 214 -20.47 13.18 -6.59
N ASP A 215 -19.33 13.85 -6.68
CA ASP A 215 -19.24 15.30 -6.78
C ASP A 215 -18.04 15.66 -7.68
N PRO A 216 -18.27 16.03 -8.95
CA PRO A 216 -17.19 16.31 -9.88
C PRO A 216 -16.28 17.47 -9.47
N GLN A 217 -16.81 18.48 -8.75
CA GLN A 217 -16.01 19.62 -8.31
C GLN A 217 -15.11 19.22 -7.14
N LEU A 218 -15.67 18.53 -6.15
CA LEU A 218 -14.92 17.99 -5.02
C LEU A 218 -13.88 16.98 -5.52
N HIS A 219 -14.26 16.10 -6.44
CA HIS A 219 -13.37 15.11 -7.03
C HIS A 219 -12.13 15.75 -7.67
N ALA A 220 -12.32 16.77 -8.51
CA ALA A 220 -11.22 17.50 -9.15
C ALA A 220 -10.30 18.17 -8.11
N LEU A 221 -10.86 18.76 -7.07
CA LEU A 221 -10.10 19.42 -5.99
C LEU A 221 -9.26 18.41 -5.20
N ILE A 222 -9.89 17.31 -4.76
CA ILE A 222 -9.20 16.28 -3.95
C ILE A 222 -8.14 15.55 -4.77
N ARG A 223 -8.41 15.24 -6.04
CA ARG A 223 -7.41 14.63 -6.91
C ARG A 223 -6.18 15.51 -7.09
N LYS A 224 -6.38 16.80 -7.30
CA LYS A 224 -5.25 17.76 -7.38
C LYS A 224 -4.41 17.74 -6.09
N HIS A 225 -5.06 17.69 -4.92
CA HIS A 225 -4.38 17.58 -3.64
C HIS A 225 -3.66 16.24 -3.49
N ALA A 226 -4.31 15.12 -3.81
CA ALA A 226 -3.72 13.79 -3.75
C ALA A 226 -2.54 13.63 -4.74
N ASP A 227 -2.61 14.22 -5.93
CA ASP A 227 -1.50 14.24 -6.89
C ASP A 227 -0.29 15.00 -6.33
N ALA A 228 -0.50 16.13 -5.63
CA ALA A 228 0.56 16.85 -4.96
C ALA A 228 1.18 16.02 -3.82
N MET A 229 0.34 15.43 -2.95
CA MET A 229 0.82 14.52 -1.90
C MET A 229 1.62 13.34 -2.47
N LEU A 230 1.16 12.74 -3.57
CA LEU A 230 1.86 11.62 -4.22
C LEU A 230 3.21 12.04 -4.83
N ALA A 231 3.30 13.28 -5.33
CA ALA A 231 4.54 13.84 -5.85
C ALA A 231 5.55 14.13 -4.72
N ASP A 232 5.07 14.52 -3.56
CA ASP A 232 5.88 14.83 -2.36
C ASP A 232 6.29 13.56 -1.60
N LEU A 233 5.65 12.39 -1.87
CA LEU A 233 6.11 11.15 -1.27
C LEU A 233 7.56 10.90 -1.65
N PRO A 234 8.41 10.58 -0.64
CA PRO A 234 9.74 10.09 -0.93
C PRO A 234 9.58 8.83 -1.79
N ARG A 235 9.80 8.96 -3.09
CA ARG A 235 9.80 7.80 -3.97
C ARG A 235 10.85 6.83 -3.46
N ALA A 236 10.48 5.58 -3.26
CA ALA A 236 11.47 4.51 -3.27
C ALA A 236 12.12 4.60 -4.65
N GLN A 237 13.26 5.29 -4.71
CA GLN A 237 13.99 5.45 -5.97
C GLN A 237 14.28 4.06 -6.51
N SER A 238 13.94 3.80 -7.77
CA SER A 238 14.40 2.58 -8.43
C SER A 238 15.91 2.47 -8.30
N LEU A 239 16.47 1.28 -8.38
CA LEU A 239 17.92 1.14 -8.35
C LEU A 239 18.57 2.00 -9.44
N THR A 240 17.94 2.08 -10.61
CA THR A 240 18.36 2.94 -11.72
C THR A 240 18.38 4.42 -11.35
N GLU A 241 17.33 4.94 -10.72
CA GLU A 241 17.28 6.34 -10.27
C GLU A 241 18.34 6.63 -9.20
N ARG A 242 18.53 5.71 -8.24
CA ARG A 242 19.58 5.82 -7.22
C ARG A 242 20.99 5.83 -7.82
N VAL A 243 21.22 4.95 -8.79
CA VAL A 243 22.50 4.90 -9.52
C VAL A 243 22.72 6.18 -10.30
N ARG A 244 21.69 6.71 -10.99
CA ARG A 244 21.75 7.98 -11.69
C ARG A 244 22.09 9.15 -10.76
N ASP A 245 21.45 9.25 -9.62
CA ASP A 245 21.72 10.29 -8.61
C ASP A 245 23.13 10.20 -8.05
N LEU A 246 23.63 8.98 -7.78
CA LEU A 246 25.00 8.76 -7.34
C LEU A 246 26.01 9.13 -8.42
N LEU A 247 25.73 8.75 -9.67
CA LEU A 247 26.57 9.13 -10.81
C LEU A 247 26.63 10.65 -10.98
N ALA A 248 25.51 11.35 -10.94
CA ALA A 248 25.46 12.81 -11.04
C ALA A 248 26.27 13.51 -9.94
N LYS A 249 26.22 12.99 -8.70
CA LYS A 249 27.00 13.53 -7.57
C LYS A 249 28.51 13.26 -7.69
N GLU A 250 28.89 12.09 -8.21
CA GLU A 250 30.28 11.65 -8.31
C GLU A 250 31.02 12.22 -9.53
N LEU A 251 30.29 12.56 -10.60
CA LEU A 251 30.87 13.19 -11.80
C LEU A 251 31.61 14.49 -11.51
N CYS A 252 31.24 15.20 -10.46
CA CYS A 252 31.97 16.40 -10.03
C CYS A 252 33.40 16.09 -9.52
N GLY A 253 33.69 14.83 -9.16
CA GLY A 253 34.99 14.37 -8.65
C GLY A 253 35.79 13.47 -9.59
N GLY A 254 35.27 13.19 -10.80
CA GLY A 254 35.85 12.28 -11.78
C GLY A 254 34.84 11.26 -12.29
N THR A 255 35.24 10.43 -13.26
CA THR A 255 34.34 9.41 -13.82
C THR A 255 34.18 8.24 -12.85
N PRO A 256 32.99 8.03 -12.24
CA PRO A 256 32.77 6.94 -11.31
C PRO A 256 32.78 5.57 -12.01
N THR A 257 33.31 4.55 -11.35
CA THR A 257 33.30 3.17 -11.87
C THR A 257 32.08 2.40 -11.37
N ALA A 258 31.61 1.41 -12.17
CA ALA A 258 30.50 0.53 -11.78
C ALA A 258 30.79 -0.15 -10.43
N ARG A 259 32.00 -0.56 -10.16
CA ARG A 259 32.44 -1.16 -8.88
C ARG A 259 32.30 -0.20 -7.70
N HIS A 260 32.59 1.09 -7.91
CA HIS A 260 32.46 2.10 -6.86
C HIS A 260 31.00 2.35 -6.52
N ILE A 261 30.17 2.54 -7.52
CA ILE A 261 28.73 2.75 -7.36
C ILE A 261 28.04 1.51 -6.77
N ALA A 262 28.40 0.29 -7.23
CA ALA A 262 27.86 -0.96 -6.68
C ALA A 262 28.11 -1.06 -5.16
N ARG A 263 29.30 -0.70 -4.67
CA ARG A 263 29.58 -0.65 -3.22
C ARG A 263 28.70 0.36 -2.50
N LYS A 264 28.43 1.52 -3.08
CA LYS A 264 27.57 2.55 -2.47
C LYS A 264 26.11 2.13 -2.37
N VAL A 265 25.64 1.26 -3.27
CA VAL A 265 24.31 0.65 -3.18
C VAL A 265 24.32 -0.72 -2.47
N SER A 266 25.43 -1.08 -1.80
CA SER A 266 25.61 -2.32 -1.05
C SER A 266 25.41 -3.60 -1.88
N MET A 267 25.87 -3.57 -3.14
CA MET A 267 25.75 -4.68 -4.08
C MET A 267 27.11 -5.07 -4.67
N SER A 268 27.17 -6.30 -5.26
CA SER A 268 28.26 -6.65 -6.16
C SER A 268 28.07 -5.98 -7.52
N GLU A 269 29.16 -5.73 -8.25
CA GLU A 269 29.12 -5.19 -9.61
C GLU A 269 28.24 -6.07 -10.56
N ARG A 270 28.34 -7.38 -10.42
CA ARG A 270 27.51 -8.35 -11.16
C ARG A 270 26.02 -8.22 -10.83
N SER A 271 25.68 -8.05 -9.54
CA SER A 271 24.30 -7.88 -9.12
C SER A 271 23.74 -6.55 -9.65
N LEU A 272 24.53 -5.47 -9.56
CA LEU A 272 24.16 -4.16 -10.10
C LEU A 272 23.87 -4.26 -11.60
N ALA A 273 24.77 -4.87 -12.37
CA ALA A 273 24.60 -5.01 -13.83
C ALA A 273 23.33 -5.80 -14.18
N ARG A 274 23.04 -6.89 -13.46
CA ARG A 274 21.82 -7.69 -13.65
C ARG A 274 20.56 -6.86 -13.38
N TYR A 275 20.49 -6.15 -12.26
CA TYR A 275 19.31 -5.34 -11.92
C TYR A 275 19.08 -4.19 -12.90
N LEU A 276 20.14 -3.48 -13.32
CA LEU A 276 20.00 -2.44 -14.33
C LEU A 276 19.50 -3.01 -15.66
N HIS A 277 19.94 -4.21 -16.01
CA HIS A 277 19.45 -4.91 -17.22
C HIS A 277 17.97 -5.31 -17.10
N GLU A 278 17.54 -5.79 -15.93
CA GLU A 278 16.14 -6.10 -15.63
C GLU A 278 15.25 -4.84 -15.70
N GLU A 279 15.79 -3.67 -15.33
CA GLU A 279 15.12 -2.35 -15.46
C GLU A 279 15.31 -1.73 -16.88
N GLY A 280 15.84 -2.47 -17.84
CA GLY A 280 15.96 -2.05 -19.26
C GLY A 280 17.08 -1.07 -19.56
N THR A 281 18.09 -0.95 -18.68
CA THR A 281 19.23 -0.02 -18.84
C THR A 281 20.57 -0.69 -18.53
N THR A 282 21.66 0.07 -18.66
CA THR A 282 23.02 -0.36 -18.29
C THR A 282 23.75 0.78 -17.57
N PHE A 283 24.80 0.43 -16.83
CA PHE A 283 25.65 1.44 -16.17
C PHE A 283 26.24 2.45 -17.15
N SER A 284 26.69 1.97 -18.32
CA SER A 284 27.25 2.84 -19.37
C SER A 284 26.20 3.79 -19.95
N ALA A 285 24.99 3.30 -20.22
CA ALA A 285 23.89 4.12 -20.71
C ALA A 285 23.55 5.25 -19.71
N LEU A 286 23.48 4.91 -18.41
CA LEU A 286 23.21 5.90 -17.35
C LEU A 286 24.32 6.94 -17.22
N LEU A 287 25.57 6.55 -17.49
CA LEU A 287 26.72 7.46 -17.45
C LEU A 287 26.76 8.39 -18.69
N GLU A 288 26.28 7.92 -19.84
CA GLU A 288 26.19 8.70 -21.08
C GLU A 288 25.02 9.69 -21.06
N ASP A 289 23.97 9.40 -20.30
CA ASP A 289 22.78 10.26 -20.14
C ASP A 289 22.99 11.47 -19.21
N LEU A 290 24.13 11.55 -18.53
CA LEU A 290 24.47 12.59 -17.53
C LEU A 290 25.54 13.54 -18.04
#